data_914cf680d220294adae3b7fecaaa81dd
#
_entry.id   914cf680d220294adae3b7fecaaa81dd
#
_cell.length_a   1.000
_cell.length_b   1.000
_cell.length_c   1.000
_cell.angle_alpha   90.00
_cell.angle_beta   90.00
_cell.angle_gamma   90.00
#
_symmetry.space_group_name_H-M   'P 1'
#
loop_
_entity.id
_entity.type
_entity.pdbx_description
1 polymer ?
#
loop_
_entity_poly.entity_id
_entity_poly.type
_entity_poly.pdbx_seq_one_letter_code
_entity_poly.pdbx_strand_id
1 'polypeptide(L)'
;VQKSFGTAGEAALALIEISPEGKISMKHIAPEIGTGSSTAQMLVAEPFLGRPVDDVVFAAQKWPEMPVHTQEQPNSTPQADEDRQSQDPYWVPSFTSPQSASNSAYYFTHTTRQAAKLLLAHGLWPAALSIWGNPFGGPLQGLPVPLHQAEWVDGKLVAGAMEPLSFERLAARAHELGLVTGVCVHTFNRRSWASAEFELGGQRFSAEIDALSVRFGKGADAAKKAAMDSAGYAFQPRVKVSYPPVHRLAAGAVYYAPCATLVELAVSTGTGKVSLLGHKTWLECGAQIVPELVSGQLQGGVAMGIGHALYEELPLGPTGPGNGTWSFNRYHLPRASELAVWTAEGHVLPPVSRTDPPKGMAEVVMIPVVAACANAVAHATGKRFYQLPLSAERIKKAL
;
A
#
# COMPACT_ATOMS: atom_id res chain seq x y z
N VAL A 1 17.80 -4.70 -3.48
CA VAL A 1 16.59 -4.40 -4.24
C VAL A 1 15.49 -5.34 -3.77
N GLN A 2 14.43 -4.80 -3.22
CA GLN A 2 13.23 -5.57 -2.90
C GLN A 2 12.24 -5.46 -4.05
N LYS A 3 11.60 -6.57 -4.37
CA LYS A 3 10.50 -6.62 -5.34
C LYS A 3 9.20 -6.93 -4.62
N SER A 4 8.11 -6.33 -5.07
CA SER A 4 6.78 -6.77 -4.68
C SER A 4 6.52 -8.13 -5.32
N PHE A 5 6.24 -9.11 -4.49
CA PHE A 5 6.07 -10.49 -4.91
C PHE A 5 4.59 -10.75 -5.12
N GLY A 6 4.19 -11.07 -6.34
CA GLY A 6 2.83 -11.49 -6.65
C GLY A 6 2.78 -12.98 -7.00
N THR A 7 1.77 -13.65 -6.50
CA THR A 7 1.58 -15.11 -6.71
C THR A 7 0.83 -15.44 -8.01
N ALA A 8 0.61 -14.56 -8.91
CA ALA A 8 -0.05 -14.62 -10.22
C ALA A 8 -1.08 -13.50 -10.42
N GLY A 9 -1.26 -12.67 -9.43
CA GLY A 9 -2.12 -11.51 -9.44
C GLY A 9 -2.38 -11.05 -8.01
N GLU A 10 -2.39 -9.75 -7.80
CA GLU A 10 -2.69 -9.13 -6.52
C GLU A 10 -4.08 -8.51 -6.58
N ALA A 11 -4.91 -8.82 -5.57
CA ALA A 11 -6.27 -8.30 -5.47
C ALA A 11 -6.53 -7.73 -4.09
N ALA A 12 -7.34 -6.67 -4.02
CA ALA A 12 -7.71 -6.05 -2.78
C ALA A 12 -9.10 -5.40 -2.84
N LEU A 13 -9.70 -5.20 -1.67
CA LEU A 13 -10.96 -4.49 -1.49
C LEU A 13 -10.78 -3.32 -0.53
N ALA A 14 -11.44 -2.23 -0.84
CA ALA A 14 -11.60 -1.09 0.05
C ALA A 14 -12.99 -0.47 -0.13
N LEU A 15 -13.54 0.01 0.98
CA LEU A 15 -14.79 0.76 1.03
C LEU A 15 -14.55 2.05 1.79
N ILE A 16 -15.05 3.14 1.24
CA ILE A 16 -15.11 4.45 1.93
C ILE A 16 -16.53 4.96 1.84
N GLU A 17 -17.07 5.38 2.98
CA GLU A 17 -18.42 6.01 3.03
C GLU A 17 -18.40 7.24 3.92
N ILE A 18 -19.34 8.15 3.65
CA ILE A 18 -19.53 9.39 4.38
C ILE A 18 -20.92 9.45 4.97
N SER A 19 -21.06 9.93 6.21
CA SER A 19 -22.35 10.24 6.81
C SER A 19 -22.84 11.63 6.39
N PRO A 20 -24.14 11.95 6.57
CA PRO A 20 -24.64 13.30 6.32
C PRO A 20 -23.97 14.39 7.15
N GLU A 21 -23.44 14.02 8.31
CA GLU A 21 -22.72 14.91 9.23
C GLU A 21 -21.25 15.08 8.85
N GLY A 22 -20.77 14.37 7.80
CA GLY A 22 -19.39 14.44 7.31
C GLY A 22 -18.44 13.49 8.02
N LYS A 23 -18.93 12.46 8.75
CA LYS A 23 -18.07 11.41 9.27
C LYS A 23 -17.64 10.47 8.14
N ILE A 24 -16.35 10.17 8.07
CA ILE A 24 -15.77 9.28 7.06
C ILE A 24 -15.46 7.93 7.71
N SER A 25 -16.02 6.86 7.16
CA SER A 25 -15.75 5.48 7.57
C SER A 25 -15.05 4.72 6.46
N MET A 26 -14.05 3.93 6.82
CA MET A 26 -13.30 3.07 5.90
C MET A 26 -13.39 1.62 6.35
N LYS A 27 -13.53 0.72 5.38
CA LYS A 27 -13.39 -0.72 5.56
C LYS A 27 -12.34 -1.24 4.58
N HIS A 28 -11.36 -1.97 5.09
CA HIS A 28 -10.23 -2.44 4.29
C HIS A 28 -9.91 -3.90 4.56
N ILE A 29 -9.48 -4.63 3.52
CA ILE A 29 -9.13 -6.04 3.64
C ILE A 29 -7.74 -6.25 4.24
N ALA A 30 -6.83 -5.28 4.12
CA ALA A 30 -5.47 -5.38 4.65
C ALA A 30 -5.48 -5.54 6.17
N PRO A 31 -4.76 -6.52 6.75
CA PRO A 31 -4.54 -6.62 8.17
C PRO A 31 -3.51 -5.57 8.65
N GLU A 32 -3.61 -5.20 9.93
CA GLU A 32 -2.56 -4.47 10.63
C GLU A 32 -1.81 -5.44 11.56
N ILE A 33 -0.53 -5.60 11.33
CA ILE A 33 0.33 -6.52 12.09
C ILE A 33 1.55 -5.79 12.67
N GLY A 34 1.45 -4.48 12.89
CA GLY A 34 2.54 -3.60 13.31
C GLY A 34 3.32 -2.99 12.15
N THR A 35 2.83 -3.12 10.91
CA THR A 35 3.48 -2.61 9.70
C THR A 35 3.10 -1.18 9.35
N GLY A 36 2.18 -0.53 10.11
CA GLY A 36 1.64 0.79 9.80
C GLY A 36 0.70 0.81 8.59
N SER A 37 0.22 -0.36 8.15
CA SER A 37 -0.70 -0.46 7.01
C SER A 37 -1.98 0.32 7.23
N SER A 38 -2.52 0.30 8.45
CA SER A 38 -3.72 1.05 8.82
C SER A 38 -3.53 2.55 8.62
N THR A 39 -2.45 3.11 9.16
CA THR A 39 -2.09 4.52 9.00
C THR A 39 -1.90 4.88 7.53
N ALA A 40 -1.20 4.03 6.77
CA ALA A 40 -0.97 4.26 5.35
C ALA A 40 -2.28 4.31 4.56
N GLN A 41 -3.24 3.39 4.82
CA GLN A 41 -4.54 3.39 4.14
C GLN A 41 -5.35 4.65 4.44
N MET A 42 -5.33 5.14 5.69
CA MET A 42 -6.03 6.37 6.06
C MET A 42 -5.44 7.59 5.35
N LEU A 43 -4.11 7.72 5.37
CA LEU A 43 -3.42 8.88 4.80
C LEU A 43 -3.49 8.95 3.26
N VAL A 44 -3.53 7.83 2.56
CA VAL A 44 -3.65 7.88 1.08
C VAL A 44 -5.05 8.27 0.59
N ALA A 45 -6.06 8.27 1.44
CA ALA A 45 -7.40 8.76 1.13
C ALA A 45 -7.51 10.28 1.32
N GLU A 46 -6.73 10.86 2.24
CA GLU A 46 -6.81 12.27 2.64
C GLU A 46 -6.69 13.27 1.48
N PRO A 47 -5.77 13.12 0.49
CA PRO A 47 -5.69 14.04 -0.64
C PRO A 47 -6.97 14.17 -1.47
N PHE A 48 -7.86 13.18 -1.42
CA PHE A 48 -9.14 13.18 -2.12
C PHE A 48 -10.31 13.63 -1.25
N LEU A 49 -10.15 13.52 0.08
CA LEU A 49 -11.23 13.81 1.04
C LEU A 49 -10.99 15.09 1.84
N GLY A 50 -9.76 15.65 1.81
CA GLY A 50 -9.40 16.89 2.48
C GLY A 50 -9.30 16.81 3.99
N ARG A 51 -9.51 15.61 4.57
CA ARG A 51 -9.43 15.36 6.00
C ARG A 51 -9.15 13.87 6.28
N PRO A 52 -8.63 13.55 7.48
CA PRO A 52 -8.45 12.17 7.91
C PRO A 52 -9.77 11.38 7.99
N VAL A 53 -9.66 10.06 7.84
CA VAL A 53 -10.75 9.11 8.07
C VAL A 53 -11.03 9.02 9.58
N ASP A 54 -12.31 9.00 9.97
CA ASP A 54 -12.72 8.98 11.38
C ASP A 54 -12.74 7.57 11.97
N ASP A 55 -13.27 6.59 11.22
CA ASP A 55 -13.38 5.20 11.65
C ASP A 55 -12.82 4.25 10.60
N VAL A 56 -12.10 3.22 11.05
CA VAL A 56 -11.55 2.22 10.15
C VAL A 56 -11.76 0.80 10.66
N VAL A 57 -12.19 -0.10 9.77
CA VAL A 57 -12.26 -1.54 9.98
C VAL A 57 -11.19 -2.21 9.11
N PHE A 58 -10.19 -2.81 9.75
CA PHE A 58 -9.13 -3.57 9.08
C PHE A 58 -9.38 -5.07 9.12
N ALA A 59 -8.66 -5.80 8.27
CA ALA A 59 -8.75 -7.24 8.14
C ALA A 59 -10.21 -7.72 7.98
N ALA A 60 -11.00 -6.95 7.26
CA ALA A 60 -12.42 -7.25 7.07
C ALA A 60 -12.59 -8.58 6.31
N GLN A 61 -13.28 -9.54 6.93
CA GLN A 61 -13.47 -10.87 6.37
C GLN A 61 -14.72 -10.98 5.49
N LYS A 62 -15.71 -10.13 5.71
CA LYS A 62 -17.00 -10.17 5.03
C LYS A 62 -17.20 -8.91 4.21
N TRP A 63 -17.59 -9.09 2.97
CA TRP A 63 -17.80 -8.03 1.99
C TRP A 63 -19.16 -8.14 1.30
N PRO A 64 -20.28 -8.03 2.05
CA PRO A 64 -21.60 -8.09 1.44
C PRO A 64 -21.85 -6.93 0.47
N GLU A 65 -21.07 -5.84 0.57
CA GLU A 65 -21.14 -4.68 -0.31
C GLU A 65 -20.58 -4.95 -1.72
N MET A 66 -19.81 -6.03 -1.88
CA MET A 66 -19.14 -6.39 -3.15
C MET A 66 -19.48 -7.84 -3.54
N PRO A 67 -20.57 -8.06 -4.25
CA PRO A 67 -21.07 -9.41 -4.57
C PRO A 67 -20.33 -10.08 -5.74
N VAL A 68 -19.00 -9.97 -5.75
CA VAL A 68 -18.18 -10.63 -6.78
C VAL A 68 -17.81 -12.05 -6.37
N HIS A 69 -17.50 -12.87 -7.37
CA HIS A 69 -17.02 -14.24 -7.16
C HIS A 69 -15.76 -14.51 -7.99
N THR A 70 -15.02 -15.52 -7.58
CA THR A 70 -13.83 -16.00 -8.27
C THR A 70 -13.89 -17.51 -8.41
N GLN A 71 -13.02 -18.07 -9.24
CA GLN A 71 -12.87 -19.51 -9.33
C GLN A 71 -12.01 -20.06 -8.19
N GLU A 72 -12.09 -21.39 -7.95
CA GLU A 72 -11.36 -22.04 -6.85
C GLU A 72 -9.83 -22.01 -7.00
N GLN A 73 -9.32 -21.90 -8.24
CA GLN A 73 -7.87 -21.91 -8.51
C GLN A 73 -7.48 -20.77 -9.47
N PRO A 74 -7.52 -19.51 -9.03
CA PRO A 74 -7.29 -18.36 -9.91
C PRO A 74 -5.89 -18.32 -10.52
N ASN A 75 -4.90 -18.94 -9.90
CA ASN A 75 -3.50 -18.87 -10.31
C ASN A 75 -3.11 -19.84 -11.45
N SER A 76 -4.01 -20.74 -11.83
CA SER A 76 -3.77 -21.74 -12.88
C SER A 76 -4.70 -21.59 -14.07
N THR A 77 -5.47 -20.51 -14.15
CA THR A 77 -6.45 -20.27 -15.23
C THR A 77 -5.72 -20.00 -16.54
N PRO A 78 -6.03 -20.77 -17.63
CA PRO A 78 -5.59 -20.41 -18.96
C PRO A 78 -6.18 -19.08 -19.43
N GLN A 79 -5.49 -18.37 -20.31
CA GLN A 79 -5.96 -17.09 -20.84
C GLN A 79 -7.36 -17.18 -21.45
N ALA A 80 -7.63 -18.20 -22.26
CA ALA A 80 -8.93 -18.39 -22.91
C ALA A 80 -10.08 -18.58 -21.90
N ASP A 81 -9.80 -19.16 -20.75
CA ASP A 81 -10.79 -19.34 -19.68
C ASP A 81 -11.03 -18.02 -18.94
N GLU A 82 -9.97 -17.24 -18.68
CA GLU A 82 -10.09 -15.89 -18.10
C GLU A 82 -10.89 -14.98 -19.04
N ASP A 83 -10.57 -14.99 -20.34
CA ASP A 83 -11.28 -14.19 -21.34
C ASP A 83 -12.78 -14.51 -21.39
N ARG A 84 -13.14 -15.78 -21.25
CA ARG A 84 -14.54 -16.22 -21.19
C ARG A 84 -15.22 -15.80 -19.90
N GLN A 85 -14.57 -16.02 -18.76
CA GLN A 85 -15.12 -15.70 -17.44
C GLN A 85 -15.26 -14.19 -17.24
N SER A 86 -14.36 -13.39 -17.81
CA SER A 86 -14.38 -11.92 -17.72
C SER A 86 -15.64 -11.28 -18.36
N GLN A 87 -16.38 -12.02 -19.17
CA GLN A 87 -17.68 -11.58 -19.71
C GLN A 87 -18.76 -11.49 -18.63
N ASP A 88 -18.62 -12.22 -17.53
CA ASP A 88 -19.48 -12.06 -16.36
C ASP A 88 -19.02 -10.83 -15.54
N PRO A 89 -19.86 -9.80 -15.37
CA PRO A 89 -19.48 -8.61 -14.64
C PRO A 89 -19.22 -8.85 -13.14
N TYR A 90 -19.71 -9.96 -12.58
CA TYR A 90 -19.51 -10.35 -11.18
C TYR A 90 -18.24 -11.20 -10.97
N TRP A 91 -17.62 -11.70 -12.02
CA TRP A 91 -16.42 -12.49 -11.89
C TRP A 91 -15.16 -11.63 -11.78
N VAL A 92 -14.24 -12.03 -10.87
CA VAL A 92 -12.90 -11.44 -10.71
C VAL A 92 -11.86 -12.54 -10.68
N PRO A 93 -10.61 -12.29 -11.16
CA PRO A 93 -9.57 -13.34 -11.24
C PRO A 93 -9.13 -13.85 -9.87
N SER A 94 -9.16 -13.01 -8.85
CA SER A 94 -8.84 -13.35 -7.46
C SER A 94 -9.62 -12.42 -6.55
N PHE A 95 -10.13 -12.91 -5.42
CA PHE A 95 -10.89 -12.07 -4.50
C PHE A 95 -9.98 -11.20 -3.63
N THR A 96 -8.87 -11.76 -3.15
CA THR A 96 -7.89 -11.05 -2.32
C THR A 96 -6.55 -11.75 -2.37
N SER A 97 -5.49 -10.99 -2.13
CA SER A 97 -4.13 -11.50 -2.00
C SER A 97 -3.68 -11.47 -0.55
N PRO A 98 -2.78 -12.37 -0.15
CA PRO A 98 -2.10 -12.28 1.13
C PRO A 98 -1.32 -10.97 1.23
N GLN A 99 -1.32 -10.35 2.40
CA GLN A 99 -0.44 -9.22 2.67
C GLN A 99 0.94 -9.73 3.05
N SER A 100 1.87 -9.64 2.12
CA SER A 100 3.25 -10.08 2.28
C SER A 100 4.21 -9.29 1.40
N ALA A 101 5.51 -9.44 1.61
CA ALA A 101 6.57 -8.88 0.77
C ALA A 101 6.40 -7.38 0.45
N SER A 102 5.91 -6.60 1.41
CA SER A 102 5.65 -5.16 1.30
C SER A 102 4.62 -4.77 0.22
N ASN A 103 3.71 -5.66 -0.16
CA ASN A 103 2.71 -5.38 -1.19
C ASN A 103 1.66 -4.34 -0.77
N SER A 104 1.46 -4.11 0.52
CA SER A 104 0.47 -3.16 1.04
C SER A 104 0.72 -1.72 0.61
N ALA A 105 1.97 -1.30 0.53
CA ALA A 105 2.32 0.07 0.13
C ALA A 105 1.96 0.38 -1.33
N TYR A 106 1.90 -0.61 -2.19
CA TYR A 106 1.59 -0.44 -3.61
C TYR A 106 0.17 -0.88 -3.96
N TYR A 107 -0.15 -2.17 -3.73
CA TYR A 107 -1.43 -2.73 -4.19
C TYR A 107 -2.60 -2.28 -3.33
N PHE A 108 -2.48 -2.35 -2.01
CA PHE A 108 -3.61 -2.05 -1.13
C PHE A 108 -3.89 -0.54 -1.05
N THR A 109 -2.86 0.32 -1.08
CA THR A 109 -3.06 1.77 -1.11
C THR A 109 -3.68 2.25 -2.42
N HIS A 110 -3.39 1.58 -3.54
CA HIS A 110 -4.05 1.87 -4.81
C HIS A 110 -5.56 1.68 -4.70
N THR A 111 -6.01 0.57 -4.11
CA THR A 111 -7.42 0.27 -3.92
C THR A 111 -8.13 1.36 -3.12
N THR A 112 -7.54 1.79 -2.00
CA THR A 112 -8.06 2.88 -1.17
C THR A 112 -8.11 4.21 -1.92
N ARG A 113 -7.06 4.53 -2.68
CA ARG A 113 -7.03 5.74 -3.53
C ARG A 113 -8.11 5.73 -4.59
N GLN A 114 -8.39 4.59 -5.22
CA GLN A 114 -9.47 4.48 -6.21
C GLN A 114 -10.85 4.70 -5.57
N ALA A 115 -11.10 4.12 -4.39
CA ALA A 115 -12.35 4.35 -3.66
C ALA A 115 -12.54 5.82 -3.31
N ALA A 116 -11.52 6.48 -2.75
CA ALA A 116 -11.57 7.90 -2.38
C ALA A 116 -11.74 8.81 -3.61
N LYS A 117 -11.01 8.52 -4.70
CA LYS A 117 -11.11 9.25 -5.96
C LYS A 117 -12.52 9.19 -6.57
N LEU A 118 -13.13 8.00 -6.55
CA LEU A 118 -14.49 7.83 -7.07
C LEU A 118 -15.55 8.49 -6.18
N LEU A 119 -15.37 8.46 -4.86
CA LEU A 119 -16.25 9.20 -3.93
C LEU A 119 -16.17 10.71 -4.16
N LEU A 120 -14.95 11.25 -4.35
CA LEU A 120 -14.79 12.65 -4.73
C LEU A 120 -15.49 12.94 -6.06
N ALA A 121 -15.23 12.13 -7.10
CA ALA A 121 -15.73 12.40 -8.45
C ALA A 121 -17.25 12.29 -8.60
N HIS A 122 -17.89 11.32 -7.94
CA HIS A 122 -19.31 11.01 -8.11
C HIS A 122 -20.20 11.40 -6.92
N GLY A 123 -19.58 11.80 -5.81
CA GLY A 123 -20.30 12.26 -4.61
C GLY A 123 -20.04 13.73 -4.29
N LEU A 124 -18.83 14.03 -3.82
CA LEU A 124 -18.48 15.35 -3.28
C LEU A 124 -18.42 16.43 -4.37
N TRP A 125 -17.87 16.11 -5.54
CA TRP A 125 -17.75 17.06 -6.63
C TRP A 125 -19.11 17.47 -7.23
N PRO A 126 -20.02 16.56 -7.57
CA PRO A 126 -21.39 16.94 -7.98
C PRO A 126 -22.14 17.72 -6.90
N ALA A 127 -21.91 17.41 -5.60
CA ALA A 127 -22.47 18.20 -4.50
C ALA A 127 -21.93 19.63 -4.52
N ALA A 128 -20.63 19.82 -4.70
CA ALA A 128 -19.99 21.14 -4.81
C ALA A 128 -20.57 21.93 -5.99
N LEU A 129 -20.63 21.33 -7.17
CA LEU A 129 -21.23 21.95 -8.36
C LEU A 129 -22.68 22.39 -8.11
N SER A 130 -23.47 21.57 -7.41
CA SER A 130 -24.85 21.91 -7.04
C SER A 130 -24.92 23.11 -6.09
N ILE A 131 -24.00 23.24 -5.14
CA ILE A 131 -23.94 24.38 -4.20
C ILE A 131 -23.53 25.63 -4.94
N TRP A 132 -22.48 25.57 -5.75
CA TRP A 132 -21.99 26.72 -6.51
C TRP A 132 -22.92 27.14 -7.65
N GLY A 133 -23.62 26.19 -8.25
CA GLY A 133 -24.54 26.43 -9.37
C GLY A 133 -25.86 27.09 -8.97
N ASN A 134 -26.18 27.14 -7.68
CA ASN A 134 -27.47 27.65 -7.24
C ASN A 134 -27.43 28.52 -5.97
N PRO A 135 -26.58 29.55 -5.88
CA PRO A 135 -26.64 30.47 -4.75
C PRO A 135 -27.93 31.28 -4.68
N PHE A 136 -28.71 31.40 -5.81
CA PHE A 136 -29.92 32.19 -5.92
C PHE A 136 -31.07 31.51 -6.69
N GLY A 137 -31.02 30.18 -6.82
CA GLY A 137 -32.10 29.41 -7.48
C GLY A 137 -32.05 29.36 -9.01
N GLY A 138 -30.96 29.76 -9.65
CA GLY A 138 -30.76 29.69 -11.08
C GLY A 138 -29.45 28.98 -11.47
N PRO A 139 -29.36 28.36 -12.65
CA PRO A 139 -28.13 27.78 -13.12
C PRO A 139 -27.08 28.88 -13.31
N LEU A 140 -25.84 28.64 -12.86
CA LEU A 140 -24.70 29.48 -13.21
C LEU A 140 -24.56 29.49 -14.74
N GLN A 141 -24.73 30.65 -15.36
CA GLN A 141 -24.36 30.82 -16.77
C GLN A 141 -22.85 30.95 -16.90
N GLY A 142 -22.16 29.78 -16.88
CA GLY A 142 -20.72 29.73 -17.01
C GLY A 142 -20.28 28.31 -17.33
N LEU A 143 -19.05 28.16 -17.84
CA LEU A 143 -18.44 26.87 -18.06
C LEU A 143 -18.32 26.15 -16.70
N PRO A 144 -18.69 24.86 -16.60
CA PRO A 144 -18.53 24.10 -15.38
C PRO A 144 -17.04 24.05 -15.01
N VAL A 145 -16.72 24.31 -13.73
CA VAL A 145 -15.38 24.15 -13.21
C VAL A 145 -15.01 22.67 -13.28
N PRO A 146 -13.91 22.30 -13.92
CA PRO A 146 -13.53 20.89 -14.04
C PRO A 146 -12.90 20.38 -12.74
N LEU A 147 -13.13 19.11 -12.42
CA LEU A 147 -12.61 18.47 -11.20
C LEU A 147 -11.10 18.61 -10.99
N HIS A 148 -10.31 18.66 -12.06
CA HIS A 148 -8.86 18.80 -11.96
C HIS A 148 -8.40 20.18 -11.43
N GLN A 149 -9.29 21.17 -11.31
CA GLN A 149 -9.04 22.46 -10.65
C GLN A 149 -9.46 22.46 -9.19
N ALA A 150 -9.99 21.37 -8.68
CA ALA A 150 -10.37 21.24 -7.28
C ALA A 150 -9.14 20.90 -6.43
N GLU A 151 -9.01 21.62 -5.33
CA GLU A 151 -7.95 21.40 -4.33
C GLU A 151 -8.57 21.46 -2.93
N TRP A 152 -7.96 20.74 -1.98
CA TRP A 152 -8.30 20.86 -0.58
C TRP A 152 -7.29 21.81 0.10
N VAL A 153 -7.81 22.90 0.67
CA VAL A 153 -7.02 23.89 1.40
C VAL A 153 -7.66 24.08 2.78
N ASP A 154 -6.91 23.84 3.83
CA ASP A 154 -7.39 23.93 5.22
C ASP A 154 -8.72 23.20 5.46
N GLY A 155 -8.83 21.96 4.92
CA GLY A 155 -10.02 21.11 5.05
C GLY A 155 -11.26 21.58 4.26
N LYS A 156 -11.10 22.55 3.37
CA LYS A 156 -12.16 23.06 2.48
C LYS A 156 -11.84 22.77 1.03
N LEU A 157 -12.85 22.36 0.26
CA LEU A 157 -12.75 22.21 -1.18
C LEU A 157 -12.80 23.59 -1.84
N VAL A 158 -11.77 23.91 -2.58
CA VAL A 158 -11.65 25.14 -3.35
C VAL A 158 -11.54 24.84 -4.85
N ALA A 159 -12.07 25.71 -5.70
CA ALA A 159 -11.94 25.58 -7.14
C ALA A 159 -12.03 26.96 -7.80
N GLY A 160 -10.93 27.47 -8.32
CA GLY A 160 -10.86 28.81 -8.92
C GLY A 160 -11.33 29.91 -7.95
N ALA A 161 -12.27 30.74 -8.41
CA ALA A 161 -12.83 31.84 -7.61
C ALA A 161 -14.12 31.46 -6.84
N MET A 162 -14.43 30.16 -6.74
CA MET A 162 -15.65 29.69 -6.06
C MET A 162 -15.51 29.79 -4.53
N GLU A 163 -16.64 29.89 -3.83
CA GLU A 163 -16.68 29.85 -2.36
C GLU A 163 -16.07 28.55 -1.85
N PRO A 164 -15.11 28.59 -0.89
CA PRO A 164 -14.58 27.39 -0.26
C PRO A 164 -15.67 26.62 0.50
N LEU A 165 -15.80 25.31 0.25
CA LEU A 165 -16.82 24.46 0.84
C LEU A 165 -16.23 23.50 1.88
N SER A 166 -16.82 23.45 3.07
CA SER A 166 -16.42 22.48 4.08
C SER A 166 -16.84 21.05 3.69
N PHE A 167 -16.14 20.05 4.21
CA PHE A 167 -16.45 18.65 3.95
C PHE A 167 -17.86 18.27 4.41
N GLU A 168 -18.29 18.75 5.59
CA GLU A 168 -19.61 18.50 6.17
C GLU A 168 -20.73 19.05 5.27
N ARG A 169 -20.55 20.25 4.72
CA ARG A 169 -21.51 20.86 3.79
C ARG A 169 -21.62 20.03 2.50
N LEU A 170 -20.50 19.53 1.99
CA LEU A 170 -20.48 18.66 0.81
C LEU A 170 -21.15 17.32 1.09
N ALA A 171 -20.85 16.70 2.21
CA ALA A 171 -21.43 15.41 2.62
C ALA A 171 -22.95 15.51 2.81
N ALA A 172 -23.42 16.54 3.53
CA ALA A 172 -24.85 16.80 3.71
C ALA A 172 -25.55 16.97 2.35
N ARG A 173 -24.93 17.74 1.44
CA ARG A 173 -25.51 17.99 0.11
C ARG A 173 -25.51 16.75 -0.77
N ALA A 174 -24.45 15.91 -0.70
CA ALA A 174 -24.41 14.65 -1.41
C ALA A 174 -25.54 13.71 -0.95
N HIS A 175 -25.79 13.64 0.35
CA HIS A 175 -26.92 12.87 0.90
C HIS A 175 -28.27 13.42 0.49
N GLU A 176 -28.47 14.75 0.55
CA GLU A 176 -29.72 15.41 0.17
C GLU A 176 -30.09 15.14 -1.29
N LEU A 177 -29.11 15.19 -2.19
CA LEU A 177 -29.32 14.98 -3.62
C LEU A 177 -29.33 13.48 -4.03
N GLY A 178 -29.13 12.55 -3.10
CA GLY A 178 -29.01 11.12 -3.44
C GLY A 178 -27.85 10.83 -4.38
N LEU A 179 -26.74 11.55 -4.22
CA LEU A 179 -25.47 11.28 -4.92
C LEU A 179 -24.75 10.09 -4.27
N VAL A 180 -23.60 9.74 -4.82
CA VAL A 180 -22.76 8.68 -4.23
C VAL A 180 -22.21 9.13 -2.88
N THR A 181 -22.49 8.35 -1.84
CA THR A 181 -22.05 8.59 -0.45
C THR A 181 -21.22 7.44 0.13
N GLY A 182 -21.09 6.34 -0.62
CA GLY A 182 -20.21 5.23 -0.30
C GLY A 182 -19.72 4.58 -1.57
N VAL A 183 -18.48 4.16 -1.58
CA VAL A 183 -17.80 3.50 -2.70
C VAL A 183 -17.08 2.28 -2.17
N CYS A 184 -17.42 1.11 -2.70
CA CYS A 184 -16.69 -0.14 -2.50
C CYS A 184 -16.06 -0.53 -3.83
N VAL A 185 -14.76 -0.78 -3.84
CA VAL A 185 -14.03 -1.18 -5.04
C VAL A 185 -13.27 -2.47 -4.83
N HIS A 186 -13.16 -3.23 -5.90
CA HIS A 186 -12.21 -4.31 -6.04
C HIS A 186 -11.16 -3.93 -7.09
N THR A 187 -9.91 -4.27 -6.84
CA THR A 187 -8.79 -4.02 -7.75
C THR A 187 -8.00 -5.29 -7.99
N PHE A 188 -7.52 -5.46 -9.21
CA PHE A 188 -6.65 -6.55 -9.58
C PHE A 188 -5.42 -6.04 -10.33
N ASN A 189 -4.25 -6.57 -9.97
CA ASN A 189 -2.98 -6.27 -10.63
C ASN A 189 -2.24 -7.56 -10.99
N ARG A 190 -1.77 -7.61 -12.22
CA ARG A 190 -0.84 -8.63 -12.71
C ARG A 190 0.18 -7.92 -13.59
N ARG A 191 1.24 -7.33 -12.98
CA ARG A 191 2.23 -6.41 -13.59
C ARG A 191 1.69 -5.04 -13.99
N SER A 192 0.43 -4.93 -14.35
CA SER A 192 -0.32 -3.69 -14.54
C SER A 192 -1.70 -3.83 -13.90
N TRP A 193 -2.38 -2.73 -13.71
CA TRP A 193 -3.72 -2.73 -13.15
C TRP A 193 -4.73 -3.22 -14.19
N ALA A 194 -5.70 -4.00 -13.73
CA ALA A 194 -6.94 -4.17 -14.44
C ALA A 194 -7.65 -2.83 -14.57
N SER A 195 -8.28 -2.59 -15.70
CA SER A 195 -9.04 -1.37 -15.95
C SER A 195 -10.42 -1.73 -16.50
N ALA A 196 -11.44 -1.11 -15.95
CA ALA A 196 -12.81 -1.32 -16.41
C ALA A 196 -13.53 -0.01 -16.71
N GLU A 197 -14.50 -0.11 -17.61
CA GLU A 197 -15.44 0.96 -17.93
C GLU A 197 -16.74 0.73 -17.17
N PHE A 198 -17.26 1.79 -16.56
CA PHE A 198 -18.52 1.81 -15.84
C PHE A 198 -19.43 2.92 -16.35
N GLU A 199 -20.72 2.75 -16.10
CA GLU A 199 -21.72 3.79 -16.33
C GLU A 199 -22.41 4.11 -15.00
N LEU A 200 -22.36 5.35 -14.57
CA LEU A 200 -22.95 5.79 -13.32
C LEU A 200 -23.60 7.17 -13.51
N GLY A 201 -24.90 7.26 -13.22
CA GLY A 201 -25.64 8.50 -13.39
C GLY A 201 -25.67 9.01 -14.84
N GLY A 202 -25.66 8.12 -15.82
CA GLY A 202 -25.62 8.45 -17.24
C GLY A 202 -24.25 8.91 -17.77
N GLN A 203 -23.21 8.85 -16.94
CA GLN A 203 -21.84 9.16 -17.31
C GLN A 203 -21.01 7.89 -17.42
N ARG A 204 -20.28 7.74 -18.54
CA ARG A 204 -19.34 6.65 -18.74
C ARG A 204 -17.93 7.11 -18.36
N PHE A 205 -17.23 6.29 -17.59
CA PHE A 205 -15.86 6.54 -17.16
C PHE A 205 -15.06 5.23 -17.07
N SER A 206 -13.74 5.36 -17.12
CA SER A 206 -12.79 4.27 -16.90
C SER A 206 -12.04 4.48 -15.60
N ALA A 207 -11.78 3.37 -14.88
CA ALA A 207 -10.98 3.38 -13.66
C ALA A 207 -10.10 2.11 -13.59
N GLU A 208 -8.99 2.22 -12.86
CA GLU A 208 -8.08 1.09 -12.60
C GLU A 208 -8.61 0.21 -11.45
N ILE A 209 -9.82 -0.26 -11.63
CA ILE A 209 -10.55 -1.22 -10.78
C ILE A 209 -11.21 -2.25 -11.69
N ASP A 210 -11.62 -3.39 -11.16
CA ASP A 210 -12.33 -4.40 -11.93
C ASP A 210 -13.74 -4.70 -11.42
N ALA A 211 -14.11 -4.20 -10.21
CA ALA A 211 -15.50 -4.17 -9.76
C ALA A 211 -15.79 -2.94 -8.90
N LEU A 212 -17.05 -2.50 -8.93
CA LEU A 212 -17.54 -1.29 -8.26
C LEU A 212 -18.92 -1.55 -7.66
N SER A 213 -19.11 -1.13 -6.41
CA SER A 213 -20.42 -0.96 -5.79
C SER A 213 -20.51 0.43 -5.18
N VAL A 214 -21.68 1.05 -5.22
CA VAL A 214 -21.89 2.38 -4.66
C VAL A 214 -23.11 2.42 -3.74
N ARG A 215 -23.02 3.25 -2.70
CA ARG A 215 -24.15 3.64 -1.86
C ARG A 215 -24.63 5.01 -2.28
N PHE A 216 -25.93 5.17 -2.40
CA PHE A 216 -26.53 6.47 -2.67
C PHE A 216 -27.03 7.14 -1.39
N GLY A 217 -26.99 8.46 -1.38
CA GLY A 217 -27.46 9.30 -0.26
C GLY A 217 -28.95 9.17 0.01
N LYS A 218 -29.40 9.71 1.16
CA LYS A 218 -30.79 9.61 1.66
C LYS A 218 -31.82 10.13 0.67
N GLY A 219 -31.50 11.16 -0.12
CA GLY A 219 -32.37 11.75 -1.14
C GLY A 219 -32.41 11.01 -2.47
N ALA A 220 -31.82 9.78 -2.53
CA ALA A 220 -31.89 8.96 -3.73
C ALA A 220 -33.34 8.70 -4.18
N ASP A 221 -33.56 8.70 -5.48
CA ASP A 221 -34.84 8.35 -6.08
C ASP A 221 -35.20 6.86 -5.88
N ALA A 222 -36.42 6.49 -6.29
CA ALA A 222 -36.89 5.12 -6.12
C ALA A 222 -36.04 4.09 -6.88
N ALA A 223 -35.53 4.44 -8.06
CA ALA A 223 -34.70 3.53 -8.87
C ALA A 223 -33.35 3.26 -8.19
N LYS A 224 -32.66 4.28 -7.71
CA LYS A 224 -31.40 4.13 -6.95
C LYS A 224 -31.61 3.36 -5.65
N LYS A 225 -32.71 3.61 -4.93
CA LYS A 225 -33.05 2.86 -3.70
C LYS A 225 -33.31 1.38 -4.00
N ALA A 226 -34.03 1.09 -5.07
CA ALA A 226 -34.32 -0.29 -5.49
C ALA A 226 -33.06 -1.02 -6.00
N ALA A 227 -32.07 -0.32 -6.53
CA ALA A 227 -30.82 -0.88 -6.99
C ALA A 227 -29.87 -1.29 -5.84
N MET A 228 -30.04 -0.70 -4.65
CA MET A 228 -29.24 -1.06 -3.46
C MET A 228 -29.78 -2.37 -2.84
N ASP A 229 -28.86 -3.29 -2.57
CA ASP A 229 -29.16 -4.58 -1.92
C ASP A 229 -29.33 -4.45 -0.40
N SER A 230 -29.40 -5.59 0.29
CA SER A 230 -29.51 -5.65 1.76
C SER A 230 -28.28 -5.07 2.50
N ALA A 231 -27.13 -4.97 1.86
CA ALA A 231 -25.96 -4.29 2.40
C ALA A 231 -26.02 -2.77 2.22
N GLY A 232 -27.03 -2.28 1.47
CA GLY A 232 -27.21 -0.87 1.16
C GLY A 232 -26.28 -0.36 0.06
N TYR A 233 -25.82 -1.26 -0.81
CA TYR A 233 -24.96 -0.95 -1.95
C TYR A 233 -25.58 -1.45 -3.26
N ALA A 234 -25.40 -0.68 -4.32
CA ALA A 234 -25.77 -1.03 -5.68
C ALA A 234 -24.52 -1.44 -6.47
N PHE A 235 -24.42 -2.71 -6.81
CA PHE A 235 -23.36 -3.17 -7.70
C PHE A 235 -23.50 -2.51 -9.07
N GLN A 236 -22.37 -2.03 -9.60
CA GLN A 236 -22.30 -1.40 -10.91
C GLN A 236 -21.67 -2.37 -11.91
N PRO A 237 -22.45 -3.05 -12.76
CA PRO A 237 -21.89 -3.93 -13.76
C PRO A 237 -20.94 -3.15 -14.68
N ARG A 238 -19.75 -3.69 -14.86
CA ARG A 238 -18.81 -3.10 -15.81
C ARG A 238 -19.27 -3.29 -17.24
N VAL A 239 -19.12 -2.26 -18.06
CA VAL A 239 -19.42 -2.31 -19.50
C VAL A 239 -18.35 -3.11 -20.24
N LYS A 240 -17.11 -2.94 -19.83
CA LYS A 240 -15.93 -3.60 -20.39
C LYS A 240 -14.85 -3.71 -19.33
N VAL A 241 -14.03 -4.74 -19.40
CA VAL A 241 -12.84 -4.89 -18.56
C VAL A 241 -11.65 -5.32 -19.43
N SER A 242 -10.48 -4.86 -19.06
CA SER A 242 -9.19 -5.28 -19.59
C SER A 242 -8.36 -5.82 -18.44
N TYR A 243 -8.19 -7.12 -18.37
CA TYR A 243 -7.27 -7.76 -17.44
C TYR A 243 -5.87 -7.86 -18.04
N PRO A 244 -4.81 -7.68 -17.21
CA PRO A 244 -3.45 -7.98 -17.66
C PRO A 244 -3.33 -9.45 -18.05
N PRO A 245 -2.63 -9.77 -19.16
CA PRO A 245 -2.56 -11.14 -19.69
C PRO A 245 -2.03 -12.15 -18.68
N VAL A 246 -2.55 -13.38 -18.71
CA VAL A 246 -2.03 -14.50 -17.94
C VAL A 246 -0.68 -14.91 -18.49
N HIS A 247 0.34 -14.97 -17.65
CA HIS A 247 1.68 -15.43 -18.00
C HIS A 247 2.06 -16.64 -17.17
N ARG A 248 2.63 -17.66 -17.79
CA ARG A 248 3.11 -18.87 -17.10
C ARG A 248 4.21 -18.62 -16.07
N LEU A 249 4.95 -17.54 -16.22
CA LEU A 249 5.95 -17.10 -15.25
C LEU A 249 5.34 -16.01 -14.37
N ALA A 250 4.70 -16.45 -13.31
CA ALA A 250 3.84 -15.63 -12.46
C ALA A 250 4.58 -14.66 -11.51
N ALA A 251 5.88 -14.77 -11.31
CA ALA A 251 6.62 -13.89 -10.42
C ALA A 251 6.85 -12.52 -11.08
N GLY A 252 5.84 -11.66 -11.06
CA GLY A 252 5.96 -10.28 -11.50
C GLY A 252 6.55 -9.40 -10.41
N ALA A 253 7.83 -8.99 -10.53
CA ALA A 253 8.27 -7.80 -9.85
C ALA A 253 7.75 -6.60 -10.63
N VAL A 254 6.98 -5.74 -9.97
CA VAL A 254 6.40 -4.55 -10.62
C VAL A 254 7.28 -3.34 -10.37
N TYR A 255 7.79 -3.21 -9.14
CA TYR A 255 8.67 -2.13 -8.74
C TYR A 255 9.86 -2.62 -7.95
N TYR A 256 10.97 -1.91 -8.07
CA TYR A 256 12.20 -2.13 -7.33
C TYR A 256 12.50 -0.92 -6.47
N ALA A 257 12.80 -1.15 -5.19
CA ALA A 257 13.30 -0.15 -4.27
C ALA A 257 14.83 -0.33 -4.15
N PRO A 258 15.65 0.44 -4.87
CA PRO A 258 17.09 0.38 -4.77
C PRO A 258 17.56 0.81 -3.38
N CYS A 259 18.54 0.08 -2.83
CA CYS A 259 19.15 0.41 -1.55
C CYS A 259 20.65 0.17 -1.63
N ALA A 260 21.43 1.07 -1.02
CA ALA A 260 22.87 0.95 -0.87
C ALA A 260 23.27 1.23 0.57
N THR A 261 24.26 0.49 1.07
CA THR A 261 24.79 0.69 2.43
C THR A 261 26.30 0.72 2.41
N LEU A 262 26.87 1.69 3.11
CA LEU A 262 28.27 1.79 3.47
C LEU A 262 28.43 1.46 4.95
N VAL A 263 29.41 0.62 5.26
CA VAL A 263 29.74 0.22 6.65
C VAL A 263 31.19 0.55 6.94
N GLU A 264 31.43 1.17 8.09
CA GLU A 264 32.75 1.36 8.66
C GLU A 264 32.89 0.52 9.95
N LEU A 265 33.96 -0.26 10.03
CA LEU A 265 34.21 -1.14 11.18
C LEU A 265 35.69 -1.31 11.45
N ALA A 266 36.00 -1.76 12.66
CA ALA A 266 37.32 -2.18 13.08
C ALA A 266 37.31 -3.67 13.46
N VAL A 267 38.42 -4.38 13.17
CA VAL A 267 38.65 -5.77 13.56
C VAL A 267 39.84 -5.87 14.49
N SER A 268 39.61 -6.40 15.70
CA SER A 268 40.71 -6.73 16.61
C SER A 268 41.45 -7.96 16.14
N THR A 269 42.69 -7.84 15.72
CA THR A 269 43.51 -8.96 15.23
C THR A 269 43.78 -9.98 16.33
N GLY A 270 43.90 -9.56 17.59
CA GLY A 270 44.12 -10.44 18.73
C GLY A 270 42.93 -11.28 19.14
N THR A 271 41.69 -10.78 18.93
CA THR A 271 40.48 -11.46 19.39
C THR A 271 39.52 -11.84 18.26
N GLY A 272 39.68 -11.29 17.06
CA GLY A 272 38.73 -11.43 15.95
C GLY A 272 37.45 -10.59 16.12
N LYS A 273 37.31 -9.86 17.21
CA LYS A 273 36.12 -9.07 17.49
C LYS A 273 35.96 -7.94 16.47
N VAL A 274 34.76 -7.83 15.90
CA VAL A 274 34.33 -6.72 15.05
C VAL A 274 33.68 -5.66 15.91
N SER A 275 34.05 -4.41 15.68
CA SER A 275 33.40 -3.22 16.27
C SER A 275 32.89 -2.36 15.13
N LEU A 276 31.58 -2.15 15.07
CA LEU A 276 30.95 -1.25 14.09
C LEU A 276 31.23 0.20 14.52
N LEU A 277 31.77 1.01 13.62
CA LEU A 277 32.11 2.41 13.86
C LEU A 277 31.07 3.35 13.29
N GLY A 278 30.42 2.97 12.18
CA GLY A 278 29.38 3.76 11.56
C GLY A 278 28.75 3.05 10.37
N HIS A 279 27.64 3.57 9.93
CA HIS A 279 27.01 3.15 8.68
C HIS A 279 26.20 4.28 8.03
N LYS A 280 26.11 4.25 6.71
CA LYS A 280 25.29 5.15 5.90
C LYS A 280 24.46 4.32 4.94
N THR A 281 23.17 4.65 4.85
CA THR A 281 22.23 3.90 4.00
C THR A 281 21.42 4.85 3.15
N TRP A 282 21.29 4.54 1.86
CA TRP A 282 20.48 5.26 0.89
C TRP A 282 19.37 4.33 0.38
N LEU A 283 18.17 4.86 0.33
CA LEU A 283 16.98 4.14 -0.13
C LEU A 283 16.19 5.00 -1.11
N GLU A 284 15.75 4.44 -2.22
CA GLU A 284 14.71 4.99 -3.07
C GLU A 284 13.47 4.09 -2.97
N CYS A 285 12.37 4.61 -2.42
CA CYS A 285 11.13 3.84 -2.16
C CYS A 285 9.89 4.47 -2.83
N GLY A 286 10.08 5.31 -3.84
CA GLY A 286 8.98 6.03 -4.46
C GLY A 286 8.38 7.10 -3.54
N ALA A 287 7.09 7.36 -3.69
CA ALA A 287 6.38 8.30 -2.82
C ALA A 287 6.35 7.79 -1.37
N GLN A 288 6.77 8.61 -0.43
CA GLN A 288 6.67 8.29 1.00
C GLN A 288 5.27 8.64 1.51
N ILE A 289 4.56 7.66 2.05
CA ILE A 289 3.23 7.89 2.64
C ILE A 289 3.39 8.49 4.05
N VAL A 290 4.31 7.92 4.85
CA VAL A 290 4.64 8.38 6.22
C VAL A 290 6.16 8.44 6.34
N PRO A 291 6.78 9.60 6.08
CA PRO A 291 8.24 9.74 6.08
C PRO A 291 8.91 9.30 7.39
N GLU A 292 8.26 9.56 8.53
CA GLU A 292 8.76 9.19 9.86
C GLU A 292 8.89 7.67 10.03
N LEU A 293 7.91 6.91 9.51
CA LEU A 293 7.92 5.45 9.56
C LEU A 293 8.97 4.87 8.59
N VAL A 294 9.22 5.52 7.46
CA VAL A 294 10.30 5.14 6.54
C VAL A 294 11.66 5.25 7.22
N SER A 295 11.90 6.34 7.97
CA SER A 295 13.12 6.50 8.77
C SER A 295 13.31 5.38 9.80
N GLY A 296 12.22 4.99 10.50
CA GLY A 296 12.25 3.86 11.43
C GLY A 296 12.62 2.54 10.75
N GLN A 297 12.13 2.30 9.53
CA GLN A 297 12.46 1.11 8.75
C GLN A 297 13.92 1.08 8.30
N LEU A 298 14.52 2.23 7.97
CA LEU A 298 15.95 2.30 7.68
C LEU A 298 16.78 1.81 8.88
N GLN A 299 16.46 2.27 10.09
CA GLN A 299 17.17 1.88 11.30
C GLN A 299 16.97 0.39 11.62
N GLY A 300 15.73 -0.09 11.60
CA GLY A 300 15.40 -1.48 11.87
C GLY A 300 16.01 -2.46 10.86
N GLY A 301 15.98 -2.13 9.58
CA GLY A 301 16.57 -2.95 8.52
C GLY A 301 18.09 -3.06 8.63
N VAL A 302 18.78 -1.96 8.97
CA VAL A 302 20.23 -2.00 9.23
C VAL A 302 20.54 -2.87 10.46
N ALA A 303 19.76 -2.73 11.54
CA ALA A 303 19.93 -3.54 12.75
C ALA A 303 19.80 -5.05 12.45
N MET A 304 18.78 -5.45 11.69
CA MET A 304 18.63 -6.83 11.22
C MET A 304 19.82 -7.30 10.39
N GLY A 305 20.29 -6.48 9.45
CA GLY A 305 21.44 -6.83 8.61
C GLY A 305 22.74 -6.99 9.40
N ILE A 306 22.98 -6.15 10.40
CA ILE A 306 24.13 -6.27 11.32
C ILE A 306 24.01 -7.55 12.14
N GLY A 307 22.82 -7.84 12.70
CA GLY A 307 22.56 -9.07 13.44
C GLY A 307 22.89 -10.29 12.60
N HIS A 308 22.37 -10.35 11.39
CA HIS A 308 22.61 -11.46 10.46
C HIS A 308 24.09 -11.59 10.06
N ALA A 309 24.78 -10.46 9.88
CA ALA A 309 26.19 -10.47 9.48
C ALA A 309 27.13 -10.92 10.60
N LEU A 310 26.90 -10.48 11.84
CA LEU A 310 27.90 -10.52 12.89
C LEU A 310 27.55 -11.41 14.10
N TYR A 311 26.25 -11.60 14.41
CA TYR A 311 25.85 -12.13 15.72
C TYR A 311 24.92 -13.34 15.68
N GLU A 312 23.91 -13.32 14.80
CA GLU A 312 22.79 -14.24 14.84
C GLU A 312 23.15 -15.61 14.28
N GLU A 313 23.11 -16.63 15.12
CA GLU A 313 23.33 -18.02 14.74
C GLU A 313 22.40 -18.94 15.52
N LEU A 314 21.72 -19.82 14.82
CA LEU A 314 20.94 -20.91 15.41
C LEU A 314 21.51 -22.24 14.90
N PRO A 315 22.40 -22.89 15.68
CA PRO A 315 22.99 -24.14 15.26
C PRO A 315 21.96 -25.25 15.05
N LEU A 316 22.05 -25.95 13.95
CA LEU A 316 21.23 -27.14 13.68
C LEU A 316 21.95 -28.38 14.22
N GLY A 317 21.26 -29.16 15.04
CA GLY A 317 21.75 -30.38 15.61
C GLY A 317 20.82 -31.57 15.36
N PRO A 318 21.22 -32.80 15.74
CA PRO A 318 20.43 -34.02 15.53
C PRO A 318 19.06 -33.98 16.18
N THR A 319 18.86 -33.20 17.26
CA THR A 319 17.61 -33.06 17.99
C THR A 319 16.85 -31.77 17.64
N GLY A 320 17.20 -31.13 16.52
CA GLY A 320 16.62 -29.92 16.03
C GLY A 320 17.46 -28.64 16.31
N PRO A 321 16.91 -27.45 16.08
CA PRO A 321 17.62 -26.20 16.29
C PRO A 321 18.15 -26.08 17.72
N GLY A 322 19.45 -25.79 17.86
CA GLY A 322 20.12 -25.63 19.15
C GLY A 322 20.09 -26.89 20.03
N ASN A 323 19.93 -28.08 19.43
CA ASN A 323 19.78 -29.36 20.15
C ASN A 323 18.68 -29.34 21.23
N GLY A 324 17.59 -28.62 20.97
CA GLY A 324 16.43 -28.49 21.86
C GLY A 324 16.68 -27.62 23.11
N THR A 325 17.87 -27.01 23.24
CA THR A 325 18.23 -26.20 24.43
C THR A 325 18.34 -24.70 24.15
N TRP A 326 18.12 -24.30 22.90
CA TRP A 326 18.25 -22.92 22.49
C TRP A 326 17.03 -22.09 22.93
N SER A 327 17.29 -20.87 23.38
CA SER A 327 16.28 -19.90 23.81
C SER A 327 16.73 -18.49 23.49
N PHE A 328 15.87 -17.49 23.66
CA PHE A 328 16.24 -16.08 23.47
C PHE A 328 17.41 -15.61 24.35
N ASN A 329 17.69 -16.30 25.47
CA ASN A 329 18.88 -16.01 26.28
C ASN A 329 20.19 -16.42 25.60
N ARG A 330 20.14 -17.30 24.62
CA ARG A 330 21.31 -17.78 23.87
C ARG A 330 21.39 -17.26 22.45
N TYR A 331 20.26 -16.81 21.91
CA TYR A 331 20.20 -16.20 20.58
C TYR A 331 20.60 -14.73 20.69
N HIS A 332 21.74 -14.38 20.12
CA HIS A 332 22.29 -13.04 20.24
C HIS A 332 21.68 -12.10 19.21
N LEU A 333 20.70 -11.29 19.61
CA LEU A 333 20.25 -10.13 18.85
C LEU A 333 21.15 -8.93 19.12
N PRO A 334 21.45 -8.08 18.12
CA PRO A 334 22.30 -6.90 18.32
C PRO A 334 21.71 -5.97 19.40
N ARG A 335 22.56 -5.50 20.29
CA ARG A 335 22.20 -4.47 21.28
C ARG A 335 22.42 -3.07 20.69
N ALA A 336 21.76 -2.07 21.21
CA ALA A 336 21.91 -0.68 20.77
C ALA A 336 23.39 -0.22 20.77
N SER A 337 24.19 -0.67 21.74
CA SER A 337 25.62 -0.38 21.82
C SER A 337 26.47 -1.06 20.72
N GLU A 338 25.91 -2.05 20.02
CA GLU A 338 26.58 -2.79 18.95
C GLU A 338 26.21 -2.30 17.56
N LEU A 339 25.26 -1.37 17.46
CA LEU A 339 24.70 -0.87 16.21
C LEU A 339 25.31 0.45 15.73
N ALA A 340 26.26 1.03 16.48
CA ALA A 340 26.83 2.35 16.18
C ALA A 340 25.77 3.42 15.89
N VAL A 341 24.70 3.44 16.70
CA VAL A 341 23.52 4.30 16.46
C VAL A 341 23.85 5.80 16.40
N TRP A 342 24.91 6.23 17.06
CA TRP A 342 25.38 7.63 17.10
C TRP A 342 26.06 8.09 15.80
N THR A 343 26.46 7.14 14.96
CA THR A 343 27.12 7.36 13.67
C THR A 343 26.34 6.79 12.51
N ALA A 344 25.05 6.50 12.76
CA ALA A 344 24.12 6.00 11.75
C ALA A 344 23.52 7.15 10.95
N GLU A 345 23.58 7.06 9.63
CA GLU A 345 22.94 8.00 8.72
C GLU A 345 22.02 7.24 7.77
N GLY A 346 20.78 7.74 7.64
CA GLY A 346 19.79 7.20 6.71
C GLY A 346 19.29 8.29 5.76
N HIS A 347 19.32 8.02 4.47
CA HIS A 347 18.91 8.95 3.42
C HIS A 347 17.85 8.31 2.54
N VAL A 348 16.67 8.92 2.47
CA VAL A 348 15.65 8.55 1.50
C VAL A 348 15.78 9.48 0.29
N LEU A 349 16.03 8.88 -0.87
CA LEU A 349 16.13 9.61 -2.11
C LEU A 349 14.72 10.00 -2.61
N PRO A 350 14.58 11.14 -3.29
CA PRO A 350 13.31 11.50 -3.90
C PRO A 350 12.92 10.45 -4.96
N PRO A 351 11.62 10.27 -5.23
CA PRO A 351 11.17 9.41 -6.31
C PRO A 351 11.75 9.88 -7.65
N VAL A 352 12.02 8.95 -8.56
CA VAL A 352 12.56 9.24 -9.90
C VAL A 352 11.58 10.10 -10.69
N SER A 353 10.28 9.86 -10.53
CA SER A 353 9.19 10.66 -11.08
C SER A 353 8.25 11.12 -9.96
N ARG A 354 7.68 12.32 -10.12
CA ARG A 354 6.64 12.82 -9.20
C ARG A 354 5.37 11.95 -9.17
N THR A 355 5.18 11.13 -10.19
CA THR A 355 4.05 10.20 -10.32
C THR A 355 4.37 8.79 -9.85
N ASP A 356 5.61 8.53 -9.41
CA ASP A 356 5.97 7.20 -8.89
C ASP A 356 5.10 6.86 -7.67
N PRO A 357 4.50 5.66 -7.67
CA PRO A 357 3.75 5.19 -6.51
C PRO A 357 4.69 4.87 -5.34
N PRO A 358 4.15 4.71 -4.13
CA PRO A 358 4.91 4.14 -3.03
C PRO A 358 5.34 2.71 -3.38
N LYS A 359 6.60 2.39 -3.09
CA LYS A 359 7.20 1.06 -3.31
C LYS A 359 7.31 0.31 -1.99
N GLY A 360 7.26 -1.02 -2.05
CA GLY A 360 7.54 -1.87 -0.91
C GLY A 360 9.00 -1.72 -0.46
N MET A 361 9.22 -1.45 0.83
CA MET A 361 10.55 -1.16 1.35
C MET A 361 10.86 -1.81 2.72
N ALA A 362 9.97 -2.67 3.25
CA ALA A 362 10.09 -3.19 4.61
C ALA A 362 11.42 -3.92 4.90
N GLU A 363 11.92 -4.70 3.97
CA GLU A 363 13.10 -5.55 4.18
C GLU A 363 14.29 -5.18 3.28
N VAL A 364 14.11 -4.26 2.35
CA VAL A 364 15.13 -3.92 1.34
C VAL A 364 16.43 -3.43 1.96
N VAL A 365 16.33 -2.71 3.08
CA VAL A 365 17.48 -2.10 3.77
C VAL A 365 18.41 -3.13 4.36
N MET A 366 17.92 -4.27 4.81
CA MET A 366 18.73 -5.37 5.35
C MET A 366 19.66 -5.98 4.30
N ILE A 367 19.22 -6.06 3.06
CA ILE A 367 19.87 -6.83 1.99
C ILE A 367 21.34 -6.41 1.75
N PRO A 368 21.68 -5.11 1.56
CA PRO A 368 23.05 -4.69 1.29
C PRO A 368 23.95 -4.72 2.53
N VAL A 369 23.40 -4.70 3.75
CA VAL A 369 24.16 -4.57 5.00
C VAL A 369 25.07 -5.75 5.22
N VAL A 370 24.58 -6.97 5.01
CA VAL A 370 25.37 -8.21 5.18
C VAL A 370 26.59 -8.20 4.28
N ALA A 371 26.40 -7.87 3.01
CA ALA A 371 27.51 -7.80 2.05
C ALA A 371 28.48 -6.65 2.38
N ALA A 372 27.98 -5.52 2.85
CA ALA A 372 28.81 -4.38 3.27
C ALA A 372 29.69 -4.76 4.47
N CYS A 373 29.13 -5.41 5.48
CA CYS A 373 29.88 -5.92 6.63
C CYS A 373 30.97 -6.92 6.21
N ALA A 374 30.61 -7.90 5.35
CA ALA A 374 31.57 -8.90 4.86
C ALA A 374 32.69 -8.26 4.04
N ASN A 375 32.39 -7.27 3.21
CA ASN A 375 33.40 -6.54 2.45
C ASN A 375 34.31 -5.70 3.36
N ALA A 376 33.74 -5.02 4.37
CA ALA A 376 34.53 -4.23 5.32
C ALA A 376 35.48 -5.12 6.16
N VAL A 377 35.02 -6.28 6.64
CA VAL A 377 35.86 -7.24 7.32
C VAL A 377 36.98 -7.77 6.40
N ALA A 378 36.63 -8.07 5.15
CA ALA A 378 37.63 -8.50 4.16
C ALA A 378 38.68 -7.42 3.86
N HIS A 379 38.27 -6.16 3.79
CA HIS A 379 39.16 -5.02 3.60
C HIS A 379 40.10 -4.84 4.81
N ALA A 380 39.57 -4.95 6.02
CA ALA A 380 40.34 -4.78 7.26
C ALA A 380 41.35 -5.94 7.50
N THR A 381 41.02 -7.16 7.05
CA THR A 381 41.82 -8.36 7.38
C THR A 381 42.60 -8.93 6.21
N GLY A 382 42.33 -8.51 4.97
CA GLY A 382 42.82 -9.12 3.76
C GLY A 382 42.28 -10.53 3.47
N LYS A 383 41.26 -10.98 4.23
CA LYS A 383 40.68 -12.33 4.12
C LYS A 383 39.21 -12.27 3.74
N ARG A 384 38.79 -13.08 2.76
CA ARG A 384 37.36 -13.26 2.41
C ARG A 384 36.73 -14.37 3.25
N PHE A 385 35.50 -14.09 3.72
CA PHE A 385 34.68 -15.03 4.48
C PHE A 385 33.44 -15.39 3.67
N TYR A 386 33.09 -16.68 3.64
CA TYR A 386 31.95 -17.21 2.87
C TYR A 386 30.91 -17.90 3.76
N GLN A 387 31.03 -17.72 5.07
CA GLN A 387 30.13 -18.30 6.06
C GLN A 387 29.75 -17.23 7.09
N LEU A 388 28.46 -17.12 7.40
CA LEU A 388 27.89 -16.23 8.40
C LEU A 388 27.50 -16.99 9.68
N PRO A 389 27.40 -16.32 10.83
CA PRO A 389 27.84 -14.95 11.07
C PRO A 389 29.37 -14.82 11.02
N LEU A 390 29.86 -13.60 10.84
CA LEU A 390 31.31 -13.29 10.91
C LEU A 390 31.74 -13.23 12.39
N SER A 391 31.64 -14.36 13.09
CA SER A 391 31.95 -14.43 14.52
C SER A 391 33.43 -14.15 14.81
N ALA A 392 33.70 -13.62 16.01
CA ALA A 392 35.06 -13.32 16.45
C ALA A 392 35.99 -14.57 16.37
N GLU A 393 35.46 -15.74 16.73
CA GLU A 393 36.19 -16.99 16.63
C GLU A 393 36.56 -17.32 15.18
N ARG A 394 35.60 -17.22 14.26
CA ARG A 394 35.81 -17.51 12.83
C ARG A 394 36.82 -16.56 12.20
N ILE A 395 36.76 -15.28 12.54
CA ILE A 395 37.72 -14.28 12.06
C ILE A 395 39.11 -14.55 12.65
N LYS A 396 39.20 -14.74 13.96
CA LYS A 396 40.48 -15.04 14.62
C LYS A 396 41.17 -16.28 14.05
N LYS A 397 40.42 -17.32 13.75
CA LYS A 397 40.98 -18.57 13.16
C LYS A 397 41.53 -18.34 11.75
N ALA A 398 41.09 -17.34 11.03
CA ALA A 398 41.51 -17.03 9.67
C ALA A 398 42.68 -16.03 9.61
N LEU A 399 42.93 -15.27 10.69
CA LEU A 399 44.03 -14.33 10.84
C LEU A 399 45.31 -15.05 11.25
#